data_ebd249ac9e0256e106c49d780af9ad3d
#
_entry.id   ebd249ac9e0256e106c49d780af9ad3d
#
_cell.length_a   1.000
_cell.length_b   1.000
_cell.length_c   1.000
_cell.angle_alpha   90.00
_cell.angle_beta   90.00
_cell.angle_gamma   90.00
#
_symmetry.space_group_name_H-M   'P 1'
#
loop_
_entity.id
_entity.type
_entity.pdbx_description
1 polymer ?
#
loop_
_entity_poly.entity_id
_entity_poly.type
_entity_poly.pdbx_seq_one_letter_code
_entity_poly.pdbx_strand_id
1 'polypeptide(L)'
;MLHIVEEKGIIVKRLKEEFNDILEKQRITPVFQPIVSLRNGEIIGYEALSRIIEPKEISCSEELFHLAGIYGKVWELEQVSRGKILERYHVIKDQEDRKLFLNVNPMVIHDKEFRTGFTSEYLKQYGLDMKNIVFDLGRVVFAQDP
;
A
#
# COMPACT_ATOMS: atom_id res chain seq x y z
N MET A 1 34.01 -17.19 1.52
CA MET A 1 33.37 -16.65 0.28
C MET A 1 32.15 -17.49 -0.14
N LEU A 2 32.27 -18.80 -0.29
CA LEU A 2 31.12 -19.69 -0.60
C LEU A 2 29.99 -19.63 0.43
N HIS A 3 30.29 -19.65 1.72
CA HIS A 3 29.28 -19.54 2.80
C HIS A 3 28.43 -18.27 2.72
N ILE A 4 29.02 -17.12 2.40
CA ILE A 4 28.30 -15.83 2.29
C ILE A 4 27.36 -15.83 1.09
N VAL A 5 27.69 -16.51 0.01
CA VAL A 5 26.84 -16.64 -1.19
C VAL A 5 25.65 -17.55 -0.92
N GLU A 6 25.85 -18.65 -0.20
CA GLU A 6 24.78 -19.56 0.22
C GLU A 6 23.82 -18.89 1.19
N GLU A 7 24.30 -18.15 2.20
CA GLU A 7 23.48 -17.41 3.15
C GLU A 7 22.61 -16.33 2.45
N LYS A 8 23.21 -15.57 1.52
CA LYS A 8 22.46 -14.59 0.72
C LYS A 8 21.38 -15.25 -0.13
N GLY A 9 21.67 -16.40 -0.72
CA GLY A 9 20.69 -17.16 -1.50
C GLY A 9 19.48 -17.62 -0.66
N ILE A 10 19.72 -18.06 0.58
CA ILE A 10 18.70 -18.46 1.52
C ILE A 10 17.81 -17.28 1.93
N ILE A 11 18.40 -16.12 2.22
CA ILE A 11 17.66 -14.90 2.60
C ILE A 11 16.76 -14.45 1.44
N VAL A 12 17.29 -14.37 0.23
CA VAL A 12 16.51 -13.99 -0.97
C VAL A 12 15.32 -14.92 -1.18
N LYS A 13 15.53 -16.24 -1.00
CA LYS A 13 14.46 -17.23 -1.12
C LYS A 13 13.36 -17.01 -0.06
N ARG A 14 13.73 -16.80 1.21
CA ARG A 14 12.79 -16.54 2.30
C ARG A 14 11.98 -15.27 2.08
N LEU A 15 12.62 -14.18 1.65
CA LEU A 15 11.93 -12.93 1.31
C LEU A 15 10.88 -13.14 0.22
N LYS A 16 11.21 -13.90 -0.83
CA LYS A 16 10.26 -14.20 -1.92
C LYS A 16 9.11 -15.08 -1.46
N GLU A 17 9.38 -16.09 -0.64
CA GLU A 17 8.36 -16.97 -0.07
C GLU A 17 7.40 -16.18 0.81
N GLU A 18 7.90 -15.31 1.69
CA GLU A 18 7.06 -14.46 2.53
C GLU A 18 6.28 -13.45 1.72
N PHE A 19 6.89 -12.81 0.71
CA PHE A 19 6.21 -11.89 -0.18
C PHE A 19 5.00 -12.55 -0.84
N ASN A 20 5.17 -13.75 -1.39
CA ASN A 20 4.07 -14.49 -2.01
C ASN A 20 3.00 -14.87 -0.99
N ASP A 21 3.38 -15.32 0.20
CA ASP A 21 2.44 -15.66 1.27
C ASP A 21 1.61 -14.45 1.73
N ILE A 22 2.23 -13.25 1.81
CA ILE A 22 1.54 -12.01 2.13
C ILE A 22 0.49 -11.69 1.06
N LEU A 23 0.82 -11.80 -0.22
CA LEU A 23 -0.12 -11.52 -1.31
C LEU A 23 -1.24 -12.56 -1.38
N GLU A 24 -0.91 -13.84 -1.41
CA GLU A 24 -1.89 -14.93 -1.53
C GLU A 24 -2.89 -14.94 -0.38
N LYS A 25 -2.41 -14.76 0.84
CA LYS A 25 -3.24 -14.73 2.05
C LYS A 25 -3.75 -13.33 2.40
N GLN A 26 -3.36 -12.33 1.61
CA GLN A 26 -3.72 -10.93 1.84
C GLN A 26 -3.41 -10.47 3.28
N ARG A 27 -2.24 -10.83 3.80
CA ARG A 27 -1.79 -10.51 5.17
C ARG A 27 -1.41 -9.04 5.32
N ILE A 28 -2.33 -8.17 4.95
CA ILE A 28 -2.21 -6.71 5.04
C ILE A 28 -3.44 -6.19 5.75
N THR A 29 -3.24 -5.28 6.68
CA THR A 29 -4.31 -4.57 7.37
C THR A 29 -4.12 -3.06 7.26
N PRO A 30 -5.19 -2.28 7.01
CA PRO A 30 -5.09 -0.83 7.00
C PRO A 30 -5.10 -0.27 8.42
N VAL A 31 -4.35 0.81 8.61
CA VAL A 31 -4.45 1.70 9.77
C VAL A 31 -4.66 3.12 9.27
N PHE A 32 -5.38 3.94 10.04
CA PHE A 32 -5.74 5.30 9.65
C PHE A 32 -5.12 6.29 10.63
N GLN A 33 -4.25 7.15 10.11
CA GLN A 33 -3.62 8.20 10.88
C GLN A 33 -4.40 9.50 10.68
N PRO A 34 -4.92 10.14 11.77
CA PRO A 34 -5.66 11.37 11.62
C PRO A 34 -4.76 12.52 11.18
N ILE A 35 -5.26 13.32 10.25
CA ILE A 35 -4.67 14.58 9.80
C ILE A 35 -5.46 15.71 10.43
N VAL A 36 -4.76 16.55 11.20
CA VAL A 36 -5.37 17.58 12.03
C VAL A 36 -5.06 18.95 11.47
N SER A 37 -6.06 19.82 11.42
CA SER A 37 -5.90 21.24 11.10
C SER A 37 -5.16 21.96 12.22
N LEU A 38 -4.04 22.59 11.90
CA LEU A 38 -3.30 23.43 12.87
C LEU A 38 -4.05 24.71 13.25
N ARG A 39 -5.09 25.09 12.51
CA ARG A 39 -5.88 26.30 12.76
C ARG A 39 -6.83 26.14 13.94
N ASN A 40 -7.49 24.98 14.05
CA ASN A 40 -8.57 24.77 15.00
C ASN A 40 -8.54 23.39 15.72
N GLY A 41 -7.53 22.55 15.41
CA GLY A 41 -7.39 21.22 16.03
C GLY A 41 -8.38 20.15 15.52
N GLU A 42 -9.17 20.44 14.50
CA GLU A 42 -10.13 19.50 13.97
C GLU A 42 -9.47 18.47 13.04
N ILE A 43 -10.00 17.25 13.04
CA ILE A 43 -9.59 16.20 12.09
C ILE A 43 -10.19 16.56 10.73
N ILE A 44 -9.34 16.77 9.72
CA ILE A 44 -9.73 17.06 8.35
C ILE A 44 -9.76 15.82 7.47
N GLY A 45 -9.11 14.74 7.89
CA GLY A 45 -9.04 13.49 7.14
C GLY A 45 -8.16 12.46 7.81
N TYR A 46 -7.93 11.40 7.08
CA TYR A 46 -7.10 10.28 7.52
C TYR A 46 -6.13 9.88 6.41
N GLU A 47 -4.88 9.66 6.76
CA GLU A 47 -3.94 8.96 5.89
C GLU A 47 -4.08 7.45 6.11
N ALA A 48 -4.33 6.73 5.03
CA ALA A 48 -4.39 5.27 5.07
C ALA A 48 -2.99 4.68 4.88
N LEU A 49 -2.59 3.87 5.85
CA LEU A 49 -1.30 3.18 5.86
C LEU A 49 -1.55 1.68 5.92
N SER A 50 -0.78 0.91 5.18
CA SER A 50 -0.82 -0.55 5.23
C SER A 50 0.17 -1.09 6.25
N ARG A 51 -0.21 -2.16 6.94
CA ARG A 51 0.64 -2.90 7.87
C ARG A 51 0.61 -4.38 7.52
N ILE A 52 1.75 -5.04 7.63
CA ILE A 52 1.84 -6.48 7.42
C ILE A 52 1.32 -7.18 8.68
N ILE A 53 0.46 -8.16 8.50
CA ILE A 53 -0.02 -9.03 9.59
C ILE A 53 1.04 -10.12 9.80
N GLU A 54 1.50 -10.28 11.03
CA GLU A 54 2.53 -11.25 11.42
C GLU A 54 3.79 -11.18 10.52
N PRO A 55 4.50 -10.03 10.50
CA PRO A 55 5.72 -9.87 9.72
C PRO A 55 6.82 -10.83 10.21
N LYS A 56 7.62 -11.36 9.27
CA LYS A 56 8.73 -12.26 9.56
C LYS A 56 10.05 -11.68 9.02
N GLU A 57 10.36 -12.01 7.77
CA GLU A 57 11.56 -11.50 7.08
C GLU A 57 11.32 -10.07 6.52
N ILE A 58 10.09 -9.79 6.08
CA ILE A 58 9.66 -8.47 5.58
C ILE A 58 9.07 -7.69 6.74
N SER A 59 9.77 -6.65 7.19
CA SER A 59 9.47 -5.97 8.45
C SER A 59 8.44 -4.83 8.34
N CYS A 60 8.33 -4.20 7.17
CA CYS A 60 7.48 -3.03 6.97
C CYS A 60 6.88 -2.96 5.56
N SER A 61 5.87 -2.11 5.40
CA SER A 61 5.19 -1.93 4.12
C SER A 61 6.08 -1.33 3.04
N GLU A 62 7.03 -0.46 3.39
CA GLU A 62 7.97 0.13 2.43
C GLU A 62 8.84 -0.94 1.79
N GLU A 63 9.36 -1.87 2.60
CA GLU A 63 10.12 -3.02 2.11
C GLU A 63 9.26 -3.93 1.23
N LEU A 64 7.99 -4.17 1.62
CA LEU A 64 7.06 -4.96 0.84
C LEU A 64 6.79 -4.35 -0.55
N PHE A 65 6.57 -3.03 -0.63
CA PHE A 65 6.38 -2.33 -1.91
C PHE A 65 7.65 -2.27 -2.74
N HIS A 66 8.82 -2.17 -2.11
CA HIS A 66 10.11 -2.26 -2.80
C HIS A 66 10.29 -3.64 -3.47
N LEU A 67 10.02 -4.71 -2.73
CA LEU A 67 10.06 -6.08 -3.27
C LEU A 67 9.02 -6.30 -4.37
N ALA A 68 7.84 -5.70 -4.26
CA ALA A 68 6.84 -5.72 -5.32
C ALA A 68 7.37 -5.13 -6.62
N GLY A 69 8.15 -4.03 -6.55
CA GLY A 69 8.86 -3.46 -7.70
C GLY A 69 9.84 -4.44 -8.32
N ILE A 70 10.66 -5.11 -7.51
CA ILE A 70 11.63 -6.11 -7.96
C ILE A 70 10.94 -7.33 -8.62
N TYR A 71 9.81 -7.79 -8.07
CA TYR A 71 9.11 -8.97 -8.55
C TYR A 71 8.05 -8.68 -9.64
N GLY A 72 7.88 -7.42 -10.06
CA GLY A 72 6.89 -7.02 -11.05
C GLY A 72 5.45 -7.22 -10.57
N LYS A 73 5.18 -6.99 -9.27
CA LYS A 73 3.91 -7.24 -8.58
C LYS A 73 3.34 -5.99 -7.92
N VAL A 74 3.74 -4.81 -8.37
CA VAL A 74 3.31 -3.53 -7.78
C VAL A 74 1.79 -3.38 -7.88
N TRP A 75 1.22 -3.68 -9.04
CA TRP A 75 -0.20 -3.56 -9.27
C TRP A 75 -1.02 -4.52 -8.39
N GLU A 76 -0.59 -5.78 -8.29
CA GLU A 76 -1.25 -6.78 -7.45
C GLU A 76 -1.26 -6.35 -5.97
N LEU A 77 -0.12 -5.86 -5.47
CA LEU A 77 -0.02 -5.35 -4.10
C LEU A 77 -0.88 -4.10 -3.87
N GLU A 78 -0.88 -3.16 -4.82
CA GLU A 78 -1.74 -1.97 -4.79
C GLU A 78 -3.23 -2.34 -4.72
N GLN A 79 -3.66 -3.32 -5.50
CA GLN A 79 -5.05 -3.79 -5.48
C GLN A 79 -5.43 -4.36 -4.11
N VAL A 80 -4.61 -5.23 -3.54
CA VAL A 80 -4.86 -5.83 -2.22
C VAL A 80 -4.89 -4.74 -1.14
N SER A 81 -3.88 -3.88 -1.11
CA SER A 81 -3.77 -2.82 -0.12
C SER A 81 -4.95 -1.84 -0.19
N ARG A 82 -5.23 -1.31 -1.37
CA ARG A 82 -6.29 -0.33 -1.60
C ARG A 82 -7.67 -0.91 -1.37
N GLY A 83 -7.90 -2.15 -1.81
CA GLY A 83 -9.15 -2.84 -1.56
C GLY A 83 -9.45 -2.94 -0.06
N LYS A 84 -8.50 -3.38 0.74
CA LYS A 84 -8.64 -3.46 2.21
C LYS A 84 -8.80 -2.11 2.89
N ILE A 85 -8.12 -1.08 2.39
CA ILE A 85 -8.28 0.29 2.90
C ILE A 85 -9.72 0.76 2.69
N LEU A 86 -10.26 0.66 1.49
CA LEU A 86 -11.60 1.14 1.16
C LEU A 86 -12.68 0.31 1.87
N GLU A 87 -12.51 -1.02 1.92
CA GLU A 87 -13.37 -1.91 2.69
C GLU A 87 -13.44 -1.52 4.17
N ARG A 88 -12.31 -1.18 4.79
CA ARG A 88 -12.28 -0.79 6.20
C ARG A 88 -12.74 0.64 6.43
N TYR A 89 -12.46 1.55 5.49
CA TYR A 89 -12.81 2.95 5.63
C TYR A 89 -14.32 3.21 5.58
N HIS A 90 -15.07 2.49 4.74
CA HIS A 90 -16.49 2.74 4.56
C HIS A 90 -17.33 2.52 5.83
N VAL A 91 -16.81 1.78 6.81
CA VAL A 91 -17.50 1.57 8.11
C VAL A 91 -17.06 2.55 9.20
N ILE A 92 -16.14 3.46 8.91
CA ILE A 92 -15.74 4.50 9.85
C ILE A 92 -16.85 5.56 9.93
N LYS A 93 -17.24 5.91 11.15
CA LYS A 93 -18.23 6.97 11.39
C LYS A 93 -17.66 8.33 11.00
N ASP A 94 -18.52 9.21 10.51
CA ASP A 94 -18.20 10.59 10.11
C ASP A 94 -17.22 10.69 8.91
N GLN A 95 -17.07 9.63 8.11
CA GLN A 95 -16.21 9.61 6.93
C GLN A 95 -16.68 10.56 5.81
N GLU A 96 -17.99 10.85 5.75
CA GLU A 96 -18.60 11.66 4.68
C GLU A 96 -18.03 13.10 4.63
N ASP A 97 -17.64 13.62 5.77
CA ASP A 97 -17.05 14.96 5.91
C ASP A 97 -15.53 14.96 6.01
N ARG A 98 -14.89 13.80 5.84
CA ARG A 98 -13.43 13.65 6.00
C ARG A 98 -12.76 13.29 4.67
N LYS A 99 -11.52 13.73 4.51
CA LYS A 99 -10.68 13.32 3.39
C LYS A 99 -9.97 12.01 3.71
N LEU A 100 -9.91 11.12 2.73
CA LEU A 100 -9.09 9.92 2.78
C LEU A 100 -7.88 10.11 1.87
N PHE A 101 -6.69 10.11 2.46
CA PHE A 101 -5.43 10.18 1.74
C PHE A 101 -4.92 8.77 1.47
N LEU A 102 -4.75 8.46 0.19
CA LEU A 102 -4.29 7.17 -0.31
C LEU A 102 -2.90 7.35 -0.91
N ASN A 103 -1.91 6.68 -0.33
CA ASN A 103 -0.59 6.59 -0.92
C ASN A 103 -0.65 5.71 -2.18
N VAL A 104 -0.07 6.16 -3.27
CA VAL A 104 0.01 5.43 -4.53
C VAL A 104 1.48 5.33 -4.95
N ASN A 105 1.94 4.12 -5.19
CA ASN A 105 3.26 3.93 -5.78
C ASN A 105 3.22 4.32 -7.26
N PRO A 106 3.92 5.40 -7.68
CA PRO A 106 3.87 5.86 -9.06
C PRO A 106 4.42 4.84 -10.07
N MET A 107 5.24 3.88 -9.62
CA MET A 107 5.74 2.79 -10.47
C MET A 107 4.63 1.83 -10.94
N VAL A 108 3.45 1.91 -10.33
CA VAL A 108 2.29 1.08 -10.72
C VAL A 108 1.91 1.24 -12.19
N ILE A 109 2.13 2.41 -12.79
CA ILE A 109 1.83 2.66 -14.21
C ILE A 109 2.71 1.84 -15.18
N HIS A 110 3.85 1.35 -14.71
CA HIS A 110 4.75 0.49 -15.48
C HIS A 110 4.46 -1.00 -15.31
N ASP A 111 3.55 -1.34 -14.41
CA ASP A 111 3.12 -2.74 -14.23
C ASP A 111 2.27 -3.19 -15.42
N LYS A 112 2.59 -4.34 -16.00
CA LYS A 112 1.91 -4.88 -17.20
C LYS A 112 0.42 -5.18 -16.96
N GLU A 113 0.05 -5.44 -15.72
CA GLU A 113 -1.32 -5.74 -15.31
C GLU A 113 -2.11 -4.50 -14.90
N PHE A 114 -1.48 -3.31 -14.91
CA PHE A 114 -2.12 -2.07 -14.50
C PHE A 114 -3.39 -1.79 -15.30
N ARG A 115 -4.47 -1.48 -14.58
CA ARG A 115 -5.76 -1.07 -15.14
C ARG A 115 -6.27 0.20 -14.49
N THR A 116 -6.72 1.13 -15.30
CA THR A 116 -7.38 2.35 -14.84
C THR A 116 -8.80 2.05 -14.30
N GLY A 117 -9.31 2.91 -13.43
CA GLY A 117 -10.69 2.79 -12.94
C GLY A 117 -10.91 1.93 -11.70
N PHE A 118 -9.94 1.11 -11.31
CA PHE A 118 -10.03 0.23 -10.16
C PHE A 118 -10.55 0.92 -8.88
N THR A 119 -9.94 2.04 -8.49
CA THR A 119 -10.36 2.78 -7.30
C THR A 119 -11.80 3.28 -7.41
N SER A 120 -12.20 3.78 -8.59
CA SER A 120 -13.56 4.26 -8.83
C SER A 120 -14.61 3.15 -8.69
N GLU A 121 -14.30 1.93 -9.10
CA GLU A 121 -15.19 0.78 -8.94
C GLU A 121 -15.39 0.43 -7.47
N TYR A 122 -14.31 0.38 -6.68
CA TYR A 122 -14.40 0.14 -5.23
C TYR A 122 -15.13 1.25 -4.48
N LEU A 123 -14.89 2.52 -4.84
CA LEU A 123 -15.61 3.64 -4.24
C LEU A 123 -17.12 3.52 -4.46
N LYS A 124 -17.54 3.17 -5.67
CA LYS A 124 -18.96 2.92 -5.98
C LYS A 124 -19.52 1.74 -5.19
N GLN A 125 -18.76 0.65 -5.08
CA GLN A 125 -19.15 -0.55 -4.34
C GLN A 125 -19.44 -0.24 -2.86
N TYR A 126 -18.62 0.62 -2.24
CA TYR A 126 -18.73 0.97 -0.83
C TYR A 126 -19.49 2.26 -0.56
N GLY A 127 -20.05 2.91 -1.58
CA GLY A 127 -20.78 4.17 -1.43
C GLY A 127 -19.91 5.36 -0.99
N LEU A 128 -18.62 5.33 -1.30
CA LEU A 128 -17.66 6.38 -0.98
C LEU A 128 -17.63 7.44 -2.09
N ASP A 129 -17.58 8.72 -1.71
CA ASP A 129 -17.53 9.82 -2.66
C ASP A 129 -16.09 10.11 -3.09
N MET A 130 -15.84 10.10 -4.40
CA MET A 130 -14.55 10.41 -5.00
C MET A 130 -14.02 11.79 -4.59
N LYS A 131 -14.89 12.78 -4.34
CA LYS A 131 -14.50 14.13 -3.91
C LYS A 131 -13.73 14.13 -2.57
N ASN A 132 -13.89 13.09 -1.77
CA ASN A 132 -13.24 12.94 -0.47
C ASN A 132 -11.93 12.15 -0.55
N ILE A 133 -11.55 11.66 -1.73
CA ILE A 133 -10.31 10.91 -1.92
C ILE A 133 -9.19 11.85 -2.40
N VAL A 134 -8.04 11.75 -1.75
CA VAL A 134 -6.81 12.43 -2.11
C VAL A 134 -5.75 11.38 -2.41
N PHE A 135 -5.19 11.41 -3.62
CA PHE A 135 -4.07 10.53 -3.96
C PHE A 135 -2.76 11.24 -3.67
N ASP A 136 -1.94 10.62 -2.84
CA ASP A 136 -0.57 11.04 -2.57
C ASP A 136 0.39 10.14 -3.36
N LEU A 137 1.11 10.77 -4.29
CA LEU A 137 2.08 10.07 -5.15
C LEU A 137 3.45 9.90 -4.48
N GLY A 138 3.64 10.47 -3.29
CA GLY A 138 4.88 10.39 -2.54
C GLY A 138 6.09 11.01 -3.28
N ARG A 139 7.26 10.95 -2.65
CA ARG A 139 8.53 11.26 -3.31
C ARG A 139 9.00 10.04 -4.12
N VAL A 140 8.95 10.15 -5.43
CA VAL A 140 9.70 9.23 -6.29
C VAL A 140 11.18 9.56 -6.14
N VAL A 141 11.89 8.80 -5.33
CA VAL A 141 13.35 8.81 -5.38
C VAL A 141 13.74 7.98 -6.60
N PHE A 142 13.96 8.65 -7.72
CA PHE A 142 14.70 8.03 -8.80
C PHE A 142 16.12 7.79 -8.26
N ALA A 143 16.47 6.55 -7.98
CA ALA A 143 17.86 6.18 -7.92
C ALA A 143 18.41 6.46 -9.31
N GLN A 144 19.13 7.55 -9.47
CA GLN A 144 19.98 7.74 -10.64
C GLN A 144 21.04 6.66 -10.51
N ASP A 145 20.99 5.67 -11.39
CA ASP A 145 22.12 4.79 -11.59
C ASP A 145 23.34 5.65 -11.92
N PRO A 146 24.50 5.35 -11.32
CA PRO A 146 25.73 6.08 -11.57
C PRO A 146 26.24 5.90 -12.99
#